data_cf8b9daae988dd6584bd3bf559252d6a
#
_entry.id   cf8b9daae988dd6584bd3bf559252d6a
#
_cell.length_a   1.000
_cell.length_b   1.000
_cell.length_c   1.000
_cell.angle_alpha   90.00
_cell.angle_beta   90.00
_cell.angle_gamma   90.00
#
_symmetry.space_group_name_H-M   'P 1'
#
loop_
_entity.id
_entity.type
_entity.pdbx_description
1 polymer ?
#
loop_
_entity_poly.entity_id
_entity_poly.type
_entity_poly.pdbx_seq_one_letter_code
_entity_poly.pdbx_strand_id
1 'polypeptide(L)'
;GTVKSADGKYIPRDFNVSDPNYNQSWREQTMIGYELEHQFADNLTFRQNARYATIKQKYRYLVYANSAANSTVLTRRAQREERTTNEFGLDNQLEYLLETGSVNHTLLGGFDYKTSKDKQLLARGSGSQYDLDWTNPVYGVNVDESTFKTATDEQQNLDQMGLYLQDQMSWNNWEWLVSGRYDWSEVRTNDFTDNSFTQQNDNKFTWRTGLLYAFDSGLSPYISYSTSFEPNLQTNRAPGVAPFR
;
A
#
# COMPACT_ATOMS: atom_id res chain seq x y z
N GLY A 1 -12.87 10.29 -23.47
CA GLY A 1 -12.92 11.68 -23.09
C GLY A 1 -14.34 12.20 -22.98
N THR A 2 -14.63 12.94 -21.91
CA THR A 2 -15.95 13.54 -21.66
C THR A 2 -16.01 15.01 -22.11
N VAL A 3 -14.87 15.59 -22.52
CA VAL A 3 -14.80 16.99 -22.98
C VAL A 3 -15.15 17.06 -24.45
N LYS A 4 -16.08 17.94 -24.78
CA LYS A 4 -16.65 18.10 -26.09
C LYS A 4 -16.58 19.57 -26.50
N SER A 5 -16.09 19.86 -27.70
CA SER A 5 -16.07 21.21 -28.26
C SER A 5 -17.44 21.68 -28.77
N ALA A 6 -17.60 22.95 -29.07
CA ALA A 6 -18.84 23.55 -29.59
C ALA A 6 -19.32 22.88 -30.89
N ASP A 7 -18.41 22.39 -31.71
CA ASP A 7 -18.72 21.66 -32.95
C ASP A 7 -19.05 20.16 -32.74
N GLY A 8 -19.12 19.74 -31.49
CA GLY A 8 -19.50 18.37 -31.12
C GLY A 8 -18.39 17.35 -31.13
N LYS A 9 -17.13 17.74 -31.37
CA LYS A 9 -15.99 16.84 -31.36
C LYS A 9 -15.50 16.55 -29.93
N TYR A 10 -15.05 15.33 -29.71
CA TYR A 10 -14.44 14.91 -28.44
C TYR A 10 -12.92 14.96 -28.54
N ILE A 11 -12.26 15.23 -27.40
CA ILE A 11 -10.82 15.08 -27.29
C ILE A 11 -10.42 13.66 -27.69
N PRO A 12 -9.44 13.46 -28.58
CA PRO A 12 -8.88 12.16 -28.91
C PRO A 12 -8.44 11.40 -27.65
N ARG A 13 -8.56 10.06 -27.65
CA ARG A 13 -8.20 9.24 -26.49
C ARG A 13 -6.70 9.20 -26.21
N ASP A 14 -5.92 9.42 -27.24
CA ASP A 14 -4.45 9.46 -27.24
C ASP A 14 -3.90 10.87 -27.06
N PHE A 15 -4.77 11.86 -26.82
CA PHE A 15 -4.33 13.23 -26.60
C PHE A 15 -3.51 13.34 -25.30
N ASN A 16 -2.29 13.86 -25.45
CA ASN A 16 -1.38 14.06 -24.32
C ASN A 16 -1.65 15.39 -23.62
N VAL A 17 -2.11 15.34 -22.37
CA VAL A 17 -2.35 16.51 -21.52
C VAL A 17 -1.11 16.95 -20.74
N SER A 18 -0.04 16.15 -20.74
CA SER A 18 1.22 16.49 -20.06
C SER A 18 2.02 17.49 -20.88
N ASP A 19 3.14 17.94 -20.33
CA ASP A 19 4.06 18.87 -21.01
C ASP A 19 5.49 18.36 -20.87
N PRO A 20 6.29 18.26 -21.95
CA PRO A 20 7.63 17.72 -21.90
C PRO A 20 8.59 18.53 -20.99
N ASN A 21 8.34 19.84 -20.81
CA ASN A 21 9.16 20.69 -19.96
C ASN A 21 8.89 20.47 -18.46
N TYR A 22 7.74 19.84 -18.13
CA TYR A 22 7.35 19.58 -16.75
C TYR A 22 6.70 18.21 -16.63
N ASN A 23 7.48 17.18 -16.96
CA ASN A 23 7.07 15.78 -16.89
C ASN A 23 8.25 14.95 -16.38
N GLN A 24 8.46 14.95 -15.07
CA GLN A 24 9.53 14.22 -14.40
C GLN A 24 8.98 13.18 -13.47
N SER A 25 9.54 12.00 -13.52
CA SER A 25 9.30 10.90 -12.58
C SER A 25 10.64 10.36 -12.13
N TRP A 26 10.88 10.44 -10.82
CA TRP A 26 12.08 9.90 -10.21
C TRP A 26 11.72 9.05 -9.02
N ARG A 27 12.35 7.87 -8.94
CA ARG A 27 12.20 6.94 -7.83
C ARG A 27 13.54 6.33 -7.48
N GLU A 28 13.87 6.36 -6.21
CA GLU A 28 15.01 5.67 -5.62
C GLU A 28 14.50 4.71 -4.54
N GLN A 29 15.02 3.51 -4.53
CA GLN A 29 14.71 2.53 -3.50
C GLN A 29 15.99 1.90 -3.01
N THR A 30 16.19 1.92 -1.69
CA THR A 30 17.27 1.22 -1.01
C THR A 30 16.64 0.22 -0.06
N MET A 31 17.17 -1.00 -0.06
CA MET A 31 16.70 -2.07 0.81
C MET A 31 17.89 -2.84 1.35
N ILE A 32 17.86 -3.14 2.64
CA ILE A 32 18.80 -4.02 3.32
C ILE A 32 18.02 -4.97 4.22
N GLY A 33 18.47 -6.20 4.32
CA GLY A 33 17.86 -7.18 5.19
C GLY A 33 18.73 -8.40 5.38
N TYR A 34 18.29 -9.27 6.27
CA TYR A 34 18.87 -10.58 6.46
C TYR A 34 17.80 -11.63 6.74
N GLU A 35 18.16 -12.86 6.46
CA GLU A 35 17.42 -14.06 6.81
C GLU A 35 18.33 -14.94 7.66
N LEU A 36 17.85 -15.35 8.84
CA LEU A 36 18.52 -16.25 9.75
C LEU A 36 17.66 -17.51 9.89
N GLU A 37 18.29 -18.67 9.76
CA GLU A 37 17.69 -19.93 10.13
C GLU A 37 18.64 -20.67 11.08
N HIS A 38 18.09 -21.19 12.16
CA HIS A 38 18.84 -21.98 13.13
C HIS A 38 18.01 -23.19 13.58
N GLN A 39 18.58 -24.36 13.37
CA GLN A 39 17.99 -25.62 13.81
C GLN A 39 18.54 -25.97 15.19
N PHE A 40 17.70 -25.85 16.22
CA PHE A 40 18.05 -26.22 17.59
C PHE A 40 18.07 -27.72 17.83
N ALA A 41 17.19 -28.44 17.13
CA ALA A 41 17.04 -29.88 17.14
C ALA A 41 16.46 -30.34 15.81
N ASP A 42 16.45 -31.65 15.56
CA ASP A 42 15.90 -32.21 14.30
C ASP A 42 14.43 -31.82 14.06
N ASN A 43 13.71 -31.53 15.13
CA ASN A 43 12.30 -31.17 15.12
C ASN A 43 12.01 -29.72 15.54
N LEU A 44 13.03 -28.88 15.74
CA LEU A 44 12.85 -27.50 16.21
C LEU A 44 13.73 -26.53 15.43
N THR A 45 13.10 -25.69 14.63
CA THR A 45 13.77 -24.70 13.79
C THR A 45 13.26 -23.30 14.09
N PHE A 46 14.18 -22.37 14.27
CA PHE A 46 13.91 -20.94 14.40
C PHE A 46 14.29 -20.23 13.12
N ARG A 47 13.43 -19.30 12.65
CA ARG A 47 13.70 -18.42 11.53
C ARG A 47 13.46 -16.98 11.94
N GLN A 48 14.33 -16.10 11.47
CA GLN A 48 14.15 -14.67 11.64
C GLN A 48 14.46 -13.96 10.33
N ASN A 49 13.52 -13.11 9.90
CA ASN A 49 13.69 -12.25 8.74
C ASN A 49 13.60 -10.79 9.19
N ALA A 50 14.56 -9.98 8.82
CA ALA A 50 14.52 -8.54 9.05
C ALA A 50 14.80 -7.79 7.76
N ARG A 51 14.05 -6.71 7.53
CA ARG A 51 14.20 -5.88 6.35
C ARG A 51 13.95 -4.41 6.68
N TYR A 52 14.83 -3.57 6.19
CA TYR A 52 14.66 -2.13 6.16
C TYR A 52 14.65 -1.64 4.73
N ALA A 53 13.71 -0.77 4.39
CA ALA A 53 13.60 -0.18 3.06
C ALA A 53 13.35 1.33 3.17
N THR A 54 13.96 2.09 2.26
CA THR A 54 13.66 3.50 2.03
C THR A 54 13.26 3.67 0.57
N ILE A 55 12.13 4.34 0.34
CA ILE A 55 11.62 4.66 -0.99
C ILE A 55 11.45 6.18 -1.05
N LYS A 56 12.10 6.81 -2.03
CA LYS A 56 11.95 8.23 -2.30
C LYS A 56 11.38 8.40 -3.70
N GLN A 57 10.38 9.26 -3.83
CA GLN A 57 9.70 9.53 -5.09
C GLN A 57 9.55 11.02 -5.29
N LYS A 58 9.79 11.47 -6.51
CA LYS A 58 9.58 12.87 -6.92
C LYS A 58 8.90 12.89 -8.28
N TYR A 59 7.77 13.57 -8.35
CA TYR A 59 7.00 13.73 -9.56
C TYR A 59 6.77 15.21 -9.84
N ARG A 60 6.90 15.58 -11.11
CA ARG A 60 6.56 16.88 -11.65
C ARG A 60 5.77 16.68 -12.92
N TYR A 61 4.54 17.14 -12.95
CA TYR A 61 3.65 16.88 -14.07
C TYR A 61 2.50 17.89 -14.14
N LEU A 62 1.93 18.02 -15.33
CA LEU A 62 0.70 18.76 -15.56
C LEU A 62 -0.48 17.78 -15.61
N VAL A 63 -1.57 18.12 -14.92
CA VAL A 63 -2.81 17.35 -14.93
C VAL A 63 -3.97 18.20 -15.41
N TYR A 64 -4.90 17.56 -16.10
CA TYR A 64 -6.18 18.14 -16.39
C TYR A 64 -6.90 18.54 -15.10
N ALA A 65 -7.37 19.76 -15.01
CA ALA A 65 -8.12 20.27 -13.88
C ALA A 65 -9.59 20.46 -14.22
N ASN A 66 -9.88 21.12 -15.33
CA ASN A 66 -11.23 21.47 -15.74
C ASN A 66 -11.25 21.90 -17.23
N SER A 67 -12.46 22.00 -17.82
CA SER A 67 -12.72 22.73 -19.06
C SER A 67 -14.11 23.33 -19.00
N ALA A 68 -14.28 24.52 -19.57
CA ALA A 68 -15.60 25.09 -19.77
C ALA A 68 -16.41 24.26 -20.78
N ALA A 69 -17.72 24.28 -20.64
CA ALA A 69 -18.60 23.62 -21.61
C ALA A 69 -18.35 24.21 -23.01
N ASN A 70 -18.27 23.35 -24.00
CA ASN A 70 -18.03 23.71 -25.41
C ASN A 70 -16.70 24.46 -25.67
N SER A 71 -15.75 24.37 -24.76
CA SER A 71 -14.42 24.95 -24.92
C SER A 71 -13.45 23.96 -25.56
N THR A 72 -12.52 24.46 -26.37
CA THR A 72 -11.35 23.69 -26.83
C THR A 72 -10.18 23.79 -25.86
N VAL A 73 -10.28 24.67 -24.87
CA VAL A 73 -9.21 24.91 -23.89
C VAL A 73 -9.39 24.02 -22.67
N LEU A 74 -8.35 23.27 -22.35
CA LEU A 74 -8.21 22.48 -21.13
C LEU A 74 -7.45 23.29 -20.10
N THR A 75 -8.06 23.54 -18.96
CA THR A 75 -7.35 24.07 -17.81
C THR A 75 -6.53 22.97 -17.17
N ARG A 76 -5.24 23.21 -17.01
CA ARG A 76 -4.30 22.30 -16.36
C ARG A 76 -3.76 22.89 -15.06
N ARG A 77 -3.25 22.03 -14.20
CA ARG A 77 -2.49 22.40 -13.01
C ARG A 77 -1.12 21.76 -13.02
N ALA A 78 -0.09 22.52 -12.68
CA ALA A 78 1.21 21.94 -12.40
C ALA A 78 1.22 21.35 -10.99
N GLN A 79 1.77 20.15 -10.85
CA GLN A 79 1.88 19.46 -9.57
C GLN A 79 3.32 19.03 -9.33
N ARG A 80 3.80 19.28 -8.10
CA ARG A 80 5.01 18.73 -7.53
C ARG A 80 4.60 17.80 -6.38
N GLU A 81 4.96 16.55 -6.50
CA GLU A 81 4.74 15.55 -5.46
C GLU A 81 6.08 14.96 -5.01
N GLU A 82 6.31 14.94 -3.71
CA GLU A 82 7.48 14.34 -3.09
C GLU A 82 7.01 13.42 -1.99
N ARG A 83 7.48 12.16 -2.02
CA ARG A 83 7.13 11.15 -1.04
C ARG A 83 8.38 10.42 -0.58
N THR A 84 8.48 10.24 0.72
CA THR A 84 9.54 9.42 1.34
C THR A 84 8.89 8.43 2.29
N THR A 85 9.08 7.15 2.01
CA THR A 85 8.61 6.06 2.84
C THR A 85 9.81 5.33 3.42
N ASN A 86 9.84 5.16 4.74
CA ASN A 86 10.81 4.33 5.44
C ASN A 86 10.04 3.20 6.13
N GLU A 87 10.46 1.97 5.90
CA GLU A 87 9.81 0.77 6.43
C GLU A 87 10.83 -0.12 7.12
N PHE A 88 10.46 -0.66 8.27
CA PHE A 88 11.18 -1.74 8.92
C PHE A 88 10.21 -2.88 9.22
N GLY A 89 10.62 -4.10 8.91
CA GLY A 89 9.88 -5.32 9.21
C GLY A 89 10.79 -6.35 9.87
N LEU A 90 10.25 -7.01 10.88
CA LEU A 90 10.89 -8.13 11.58
C LEU A 90 9.84 -9.25 11.70
N ASP A 91 10.23 -10.47 11.34
CA ASP A 91 9.41 -11.67 11.51
C ASP A 91 10.25 -12.74 12.19
N ASN A 92 9.71 -13.30 13.27
CA ASN A 92 10.33 -14.38 14.03
C ASN A 92 9.38 -15.58 14.03
N GLN A 93 9.89 -16.73 13.62
CA GLN A 93 9.13 -17.96 13.49
C GLN A 93 9.81 -19.09 14.24
N LEU A 94 9.02 -19.91 14.93
CA LEU A 94 9.44 -21.15 15.51
C LEU A 94 8.60 -22.27 14.92
N GLU A 95 9.25 -23.22 14.25
CA GLU A 95 8.65 -24.42 13.69
C GLU A 95 9.00 -25.63 14.58
N TYR A 96 7.99 -26.38 14.97
CA TYR A 96 8.14 -27.57 15.76
C TYR A 96 7.40 -28.75 15.11
N LEU A 97 8.15 -29.81 14.83
CA LEU A 97 7.60 -31.06 14.30
C LEU A 97 7.27 -31.98 15.47
N LEU A 98 6.03 -32.45 15.51
CA LEU A 98 5.49 -33.27 16.59
C LEU A 98 4.64 -34.40 16.01
N GLU A 99 4.68 -35.58 16.67
CA GLU A 99 3.81 -36.71 16.37
C GLU A 99 2.92 -36.98 17.55
N THR A 100 1.60 -37.11 17.31
CA THR A 100 0.61 -37.56 18.30
C THR A 100 -0.14 -38.77 17.77
N GLY A 101 0.31 -39.94 18.20
CA GLY A 101 -0.19 -41.22 17.66
C GLY A 101 0.16 -41.34 16.17
N SER A 102 -0.84 -41.39 15.31
CA SER A 102 -0.67 -41.45 13.84
C SER A 102 -0.78 -40.11 13.12
N VAL A 103 -0.90 -39.01 13.87
CA VAL A 103 -1.00 -37.67 13.31
C VAL A 103 0.36 -37.00 13.40
N ASN A 104 0.85 -36.52 12.26
CA ASN A 104 2.02 -35.64 12.19
C ASN A 104 1.58 -34.20 12.25
N HIS A 105 2.21 -33.41 13.10
CA HIS A 105 1.97 -31.96 13.25
C HIS A 105 3.17 -31.16 12.82
N THR A 106 2.96 -30.13 12.04
CA THR A 106 3.89 -29.04 11.82
C THR A 106 3.32 -27.79 12.50
N LEU A 107 3.79 -27.54 13.71
CA LEU A 107 3.42 -26.36 14.49
C LEU A 107 4.31 -25.20 14.10
N LEU A 108 3.71 -24.05 13.78
CA LEU A 108 4.39 -22.80 13.46
C LEU A 108 3.83 -21.71 14.36
N GLY A 109 4.68 -21.17 15.24
CA GLY A 109 4.37 -19.99 16.03
C GLY A 109 5.24 -18.81 15.61
N GLY A 110 4.72 -17.61 15.65
CA GLY A 110 5.52 -16.47 15.28
C GLY A 110 5.05 -15.15 15.85
N PHE A 111 5.97 -14.22 15.81
CA PHE A 111 5.78 -12.83 16.16
C PHE A 111 6.38 -11.97 15.05
N ASP A 112 5.58 -11.08 14.49
CA ASP A 112 6.05 -10.07 13.56
C ASP A 112 5.83 -8.64 14.06
N TYR A 113 6.70 -7.76 13.60
CA TYR A 113 6.62 -6.32 13.85
C TYR A 113 6.91 -5.58 12.55
N LYS A 114 6.07 -4.60 12.25
CA LYS A 114 6.26 -3.70 11.12
C LYS A 114 6.07 -2.26 11.58
N THR A 115 7.00 -1.39 11.20
CA THR A 115 6.82 0.06 11.34
C THR A 115 7.07 0.74 10.01
N SER A 116 6.28 1.76 9.71
CA SER A 116 6.40 2.54 8.48
C SER A 116 6.20 4.02 8.79
N LYS A 117 7.06 4.84 8.21
CA LYS A 117 6.96 6.30 8.23
C LYS A 117 6.87 6.81 6.81
N ASP A 118 5.73 7.39 6.47
CA ASP A 118 5.44 7.94 5.15
C ASP A 118 5.26 9.45 5.25
N LYS A 119 6.08 10.19 4.49
CA LYS A 119 5.96 11.64 4.35
C LYS A 119 5.56 11.97 2.93
N GLN A 120 4.52 12.77 2.78
CA GLN A 120 4.00 13.22 1.50
C GLN A 120 3.88 14.73 1.47
N LEU A 121 4.47 15.34 0.45
CA LEU A 121 4.28 16.75 0.10
C LEU A 121 3.69 16.83 -1.30
N LEU A 122 2.55 17.49 -1.43
CA LEU A 122 1.93 17.81 -2.72
C LEU A 122 1.72 19.32 -2.78
N ALA A 123 2.36 19.97 -3.75
CA ALA A 123 2.17 21.38 -4.05
C ALA A 123 1.64 21.57 -5.47
N ARG A 124 0.82 22.58 -5.67
CA ARG A 124 0.11 22.83 -6.93
C ARG A 124 0.24 24.29 -7.37
N GLY A 125 0.51 24.46 -8.66
CA GLY A 125 0.43 25.72 -9.34
C GLY A 125 -0.76 25.76 -10.30
N SER A 126 -1.49 26.86 -10.32
CA SER A 126 -2.62 27.11 -11.22
C SER A 126 -2.43 28.44 -11.94
N GLY A 127 -2.94 28.55 -13.15
CA GLY A 127 -2.89 29.77 -13.95
C GLY A 127 -3.11 29.47 -15.43
N SER A 128 -3.53 30.50 -16.17
CA SER A 128 -3.80 30.39 -17.60
C SER A 128 -2.58 30.01 -18.45
N GLN A 129 -1.36 30.26 -17.92
CA GLN A 129 -0.11 29.83 -18.57
C GLN A 129 -0.02 28.28 -18.74
N TYR A 130 -0.80 27.52 -18.00
CA TYR A 130 -0.84 26.06 -18.09
C TYR A 130 -1.97 25.55 -19.01
N ASP A 131 -2.86 26.43 -19.47
CA ASP A 131 -3.96 26.06 -20.33
C ASP A 131 -3.47 25.46 -21.66
N LEU A 132 -4.21 24.53 -22.22
CA LEU A 132 -3.87 23.83 -23.45
C LEU A 132 -5.08 23.75 -24.36
N ASP A 133 -4.99 24.36 -25.53
CA ASP A 133 -5.99 24.16 -26.58
C ASP A 133 -5.75 22.79 -27.26
N TRP A 134 -6.67 21.84 -27.09
CA TRP A 134 -6.50 20.51 -27.62
C TRP A 134 -6.68 20.42 -29.15
N THR A 135 -7.21 21.48 -29.80
CA THR A 135 -7.33 21.55 -31.26
C THR A 135 -6.06 22.10 -31.93
N ASN A 136 -5.27 22.88 -31.17
CA ASN A 136 -3.98 23.41 -31.60
C ASN A 136 -3.01 23.42 -30.42
N PRO A 137 -2.54 22.24 -29.96
CA PRO A 137 -1.75 22.16 -28.75
C PRO A 137 -0.36 22.78 -28.88
N VAL A 138 -0.02 23.69 -27.99
CA VAL A 138 1.31 24.27 -27.83
C VAL A 138 1.89 23.79 -26.52
N TYR A 139 2.98 23.06 -26.60
CA TYR A 139 3.71 22.54 -25.45
C TYR A 139 4.95 23.38 -25.14
N GLY A 140 5.55 23.15 -23.99
CA GLY A 140 6.77 23.81 -23.57
C GLY A 140 6.53 24.92 -22.54
N VAL A 141 5.59 24.71 -21.61
CA VAL A 141 5.28 25.67 -20.54
C VAL A 141 6.48 25.89 -19.63
N ASN A 142 6.64 27.13 -19.18
CA ASN A 142 7.56 27.48 -18.11
C ASN A 142 6.81 27.40 -16.78
N VAL A 143 7.28 26.53 -15.86
CA VAL A 143 6.67 26.33 -14.55
C VAL A 143 7.53 26.94 -13.47
N ASP A 144 6.98 27.91 -12.76
CA ASP A 144 7.61 28.51 -11.59
C ASP A 144 7.05 27.88 -10.31
N GLU A 145 7.80 26.94 -9.73
CA GLU A 145 7.42 26.23 -8.50
C GLU A 145 7.32 27.14 -7.27
N SER A 146 7.91 28.33 -7.28
CA SER A 146 7.83 29.30 -6.18
C SER A 146 6.40 29.83 -5.95
N THR A 147 5.57 29.75 -6.98
CA THR A 147 4.16 30.17 -6.95
C THR A 147 3.20 29.10 -6.43
N PHE A 148 3.71 27.89 -6.19
CA PHE A 148 2.87 26.77 -5.80
C PHE A 148 2.35 26.92 -4.37
N LYS A 149 1.10 26.48 -4.19
CA LYS A 149 0.48 26.34 -2.88
C LYS A 149 0.54 24.89 -2.45
N THR A 150 0.90 24.66 -1.18
CA THR A 150 0.85 23.34 -0.57
C THR A 150 -0.60 22.88 -0.51
N ALA A 151 -0.87 21.72 -1.09
CA ALA A 151 -2.19 21.06 -1.07
C ALA A 151 -2.24 19.91 -0.07
N THR A 152 -1.09 19.27 0.19
CA THR A 152 -0.91 18.22 1.19
C THR A 152 0.50 18.31 1.74
N ASP A 153 0.64 18.32 3.05
CA ASP A 153 1.89 18.12 3.77
C ASP A 153 1.57 17.26 4.97
N GLU A 154 1.86 15.96 4.84
CA GLU A 154 1.38 14.95 5.77
C GLU A 154 2.51 13.98 6.13
N GLN A 155 2.54 13.56 7.38
CA GLN A 155 3.34 12.44 7.83
C GLN A 155 2.46 11.39 8.50
N GLN A 156 2.50 10.17 7.99
CA GLN A 156 1.81 9.04 8.56
C GLN A 156 2.83 8.04 9.13
N ASN A 157 2.59 7.61 10.37
CA ASN A 157 3.38 6.55 11.00
C ASN A 157 2.43 5.37 11.27
N LEU A 158 2.83 4.18 10.86
CA LEU A 158 2.17 2.92 11.13
C LEU A 158 3.09 2.07 11.99
N ASP A 159 2.57 1.58 13.11
CA ASP A 159 3.18 0.52 13.92
C ASP A 159 2.22 -0.65 13.98
N GLN A 160 2.71 -1.84 13.64
CA GLN A 160 1.91 -3.06 13.62
C GLN A 160 2.68 -4.21 14.26
N MET A 161 2.00 -4.96 15.11
CA MET A 161 2.51 -6.20 15.71
C MET A 161 1.52 -7.32 15.48
N GLY A 162 2.02 -8.54 15.31
CA GLY A 162 1.19 -9.72 15.15
C GLY A 162 1.76 -10.90 15.90
N LEU A 163 0.89 -11.67 16.53
CA LEU A 163 1.18 -13.00 17.07
C LEU A 163 0.36 -14.02 16.30
N TYR A 164 0.99 -15.10 15.89
CA TYR A 164 0.27 -16.16 15.16
C TYR A 164 0.70 -17.55 15.57
N LEU A 165 -0.23 -18.46 15.45
CA LEU A 165 -0.04 -19.89 15.66
C LEU A 165 -0.75 -20.66 14.56
N GLN A 166 -0.06 -21.64 14.01
CA GLN A 166 -0.58 -22.52 12.97
C GLN A 166 -0.24 -23.97 13.30
N ASP A 167 -1.17 -24.88 13.05
CA ASP A 167 -0.92 -26.31 13.03
C ASP A 167 -1.32 -26.87 11.67
N GLN A 168 -0.40 -27.55 11.02
CA GLN A 168 -0.65 -28.36 9.85
C GLN A 168 -0.58 -29.83 10.27
N MET A 169 -1.71 -30.50 10.24
CA MET A 169 -1.88 -31.88 10.66
C MET A 169 -1.98 -32.78 9.43
N SER A 170 -1.21 -33.85 9.44
CA SER A 170 -1.21 -34.85 8.38
C SER A 170 -1.57 -36.23 9.00
N TRP A 171 -2.62 -36.88 8.46
CA TRP A 171 -3.06 -38.19 8.87
C TRP A 171 -3.53 -39.01 7.68
N ASN A 172 -2.81 -40.08 7.35
CA ASN A 172 -3.01 -40.83 6.12
C ASN A 172 -3.06 -39.90 4.90
N ASN A 173 -4.19 -39.84 4.20
CA ASN A 173 -4.42 -39.02 3.03
C ASN A 173 -5.06 -37.63 3.36
N TRP A 174 -5.27 -37.32 4.64
CA TRP A 174 -5.84 -36.10 5.10
C TRP A 174 -4.76 -35.09 5.49
N GLU A 175 -4.94 -33.83 5.01
CA GLU A 175 -4.18 -32.67 5.44
C GLU A 175 -5.15 -31.63 5.99
N TRP A 176 -4.93 -31.23 7.23
CA TRP A 176 -5.76 -30.22 7.89
C TRP A 176 -4.88 -29.09 8.40
N LEU A 177 -5.21 -27.86 7.98
CA LEU A 177 -4.57 -26.64 8.42
C LEU A 177 -5.51 -25.87 9.32
N VAL A 178 -5.02 -25.45 10.48
CA VAL A 178 -5.71 -24.52 11.38
C VAL A 178 -4.72 -23.45 11.77
N SER A 179 -5.11 -22.17 11.66
CA SER A 179 -4.29 -21.07 12.12
C SER A 179 -5.11 -19.94 12.72
N GLY A 180 -4.53 -19.29 13.71
CA GLY A 180 -5.04 -18.08 14.33
C GLY A 180 -3.97 -17.00 14.39
N ARG A 181 -4.39 -15.75 14.26
CA ARG A 181 -3.52 -14.60 14.32
C ARG A 181 -4.22 -13.47 15.06
N TYR A 182 -3.48 -12.79 15.90
CA TYR A 182 -3.93 -11.56 16.55
C TYR A 182 -3.00 -10.41 16.18
N ASP A 183 -3.59 -9.36 15.62
CA ASP A 183 -2.90 -8.16 15.17
C ASP A 183 -3.26 -6.95 16.01
N TRP A 184 -2.26 -6.13 16.31
CA TRP A 184 -2.39 -4.77 16.86
C TRP A 184 -1.80 -3.81 15.86
N SER A 185 -2.48 -2.72 15.59
CA SER A 185 -1.96 -1.64 14.76
C SER A 185 -2.28 -0.28 15.33
N GLU A 186 -1.33 0.64 15.17
CA GLU A 186 -1.49 2.06 15.48
C GLU A 186 -1.10 2.85 14.23
N VAL A 187 -2.00 3.73 13.80
CA VAL A 187 -1.75 4.71 12.74
C VAL A 187 -1.82 6.10 13.33
N ARG A 188 -0.75 6.87 13.19
CA ARG A 188 -0.66 8.28 13.61
C ARG A 188 -0.42 9.13 12.39
N THR A 189 -1.29 10.12 12.17
CA THR A 189 -1.19 11.05 11.05
C THR A 189 -1.06 12.47 11.58
N ASN A 190 0.02 13.16 11.17
CA ASN A 190 0.19 14.59 11.32
C ASN A 190 -0.05 15.25 9.97
N ASP A 191 -1.08 16.08 9.86
CA ASP A 191 -1.30 16.94 8.71
C ASP A 191 -0.79 18.35 9.05
N PHE A 192 0.29 18.75 8.39
CA PHE A 192 0.92 20.07 8.58
C PHE A 192 0.23 21.17 7.79
N THR A 193 -0.72 20.82 6.91
CA THR A 193 -1.48 21.80 6.12
C THR A 193 -2.48 22.54 7.00
N ASP A 194 -3.10 21.85 7.94
CA ASP A 194 -4.07 22.41 8.88
C ASP A 194 -3.68 22.26 10.36
N ASN A 195 -2.47 21.73 10.62
CA ASN A 195 -1.93 21.43 11.95
C ASN A 195 -2.80 20.42 12.74
N SER A 196 -3.42 19.47 12.07
CA SER A 196 -4.20 18.44 12.71
C SER A 196 -3.37 17.19 13.02
N PHE A 197 -3.79 16.46 14.05
CA PHE A 197 -3.24 15.18 14.44
C PHE A 197 -4.38 14.19 14.64
N THR A 198 -4.22 13.00 14.05
CA THR A 198 -5.13 11.89 14.27
C THR A 198 -4.37 10.64 14.68
N GLN A 199 -4.97 9.85 15.55
CA GLN A 199 -4.45 8.55 15.95
C GLN A 199 -5.58 7.54 15.92
N GLN A 200 -5.31 6.39 15.33
CA GLN A 200 -6.23 5.26 15.25
C GLN A 200 -5.52 4.01 15.72
N ASN A 201 -6.16 3.28 16.61
CA ASN A 201 -5.71 1.99 17.10
C ASN A 201 -6.74 0.93 16.69
N ASP A 202 -6.26 -0.12 16.08
CA ASP A 202 -7.06 -1.28 15.68
C ASP A 202 -6.44 -2.56 16.22
N ASN A 203 -7.29 -3.49 16.61
CA ASN A 203 -6.86 -4.85 16.91
C ASN A 203 -7.87 -5.85 16.36
N LYS A 204 -7.39 -6.98 15.93
CA LYS A 204 -8.28 -8.01 15.38
C LYS A 204 -7.68 -9.39 15.47
N PHE A 205 -8.53 -10.33 15.83
CA PHE A 205 -8.28 -11.76 15.67
C PHE A 205 -8.77 -12.22 14.30
N THR A 206 -7.92 -12.91 13.57
CA THR A 206 -8.23 -13.57 12.31
C THR A 206 -7.88 -15.04 12.40
N TRP A 207 -8.56 -15.89 11.64
CA TRP A 207 -8.27 -17.30 11.60
C TRP A 207 -8.54 -17.88 10.23
N ARG A 208 -7.92 -18.98 9.96
CA ARG A 208 -8.20 -19.78 8.77
C ARG A 208 -8.15 -21.26 9.08
N THR A 209 -8.90 -22.03 8.33
CA THR A 209 -8.83 -23.48 8.31
C THR A 209 -8.93 -24.00 6.89
N GLY A 210 -8.28 -25.11 6.61
CA GLY A 210 -8.33 -25.76 5.32
C GLY A 210 -8.20 -27.25 5.49
N LEU A 211 -8.99 -28.01 4.77
CA LEU A 211 -8.99 -29.46 4.76
C LEU A 211 -8.80 -29.95 3.33
N LEU A 212 -7.87 -30.87 3.15
CA LEU A 212 -7.57 -31.52 1.89
C LEU A 212 -7.56 -33.04 2.07
N TYR A 213 -8.05 -33.76 1.09
CA TYR A 213 -7.90 -35.20 0.98
C TYR A 213 -7.19 -35.57 -0.32
N ALA A 214 -6.08 -36.29 -0.22
CA ALA A 214 -5.29 -36.74 -1.35
C ALA A 214 -5.69 -38.18 -1.74
N PHE A 215 -6.39 -38.35 -2.86
CA PHE A 215 -6.70 -39.68 -3.41
C PHE A 215 -5.47 -40.27 -4.11
N ASP A 216 -5.34 -41.58 -4.07
CA ASP A 216 -4.27 -42.30 -4.78
C ASP A 216 -4.30 -42.10 -6.29
N SER A 217 -5.46 -41.74 -6.83
CA SER A 217 -5.65 -41.34 -8.25
C SER A 217 -4.99 -40.01 -8.63
N GLY A 218 -4.43 -39.28 -7.67
CA GLY A 218 -3.85 -37.92 -7.87
C GLY A 218 -4.85 -36.78 -7.74
N LEU A 219 -6.16 -37.07 -7.57
CA LEU A 219 -7.14 -36.03 -7.28
C LEU A 219 -7.02 -35.61 -5.82
N SER A 220 -7.00 -34.28 -5.57
CA SER A 220 -6.86 -33.72 -4.21
C SER A 220 -7.87 -32.59 -3.98
N PRO A 221 -9.15 -32.91 -3.70
CA PRO A 221 -10.14 -31.91 -3.35
C PRO A 221 -9.76 -31.22 -2.03
N TYR A 222 -10.03 -29.91 -1.97
CA TYR A 222 -9.80 -29.13 -0.76
C TYR A 222 -10.95 -28.15 -0.52
N ILE A 223 -11.14 -27.79 0.75
CA ILE A 223 -12.02 -26.71 1.19
C ILE A 223 -11.24 -25.82 2.16
N SER A 224 -11.43 -24.53 2.07
CA SER A 224 -10.81 -23.59 3.00
C SER A 224 -11.75 -22.44 3.34
N TYR A 225 -11.56 -21.90 4.54
CA TYR A 225 -12.22 -20.69 5.02
C TYR A 225 -11.20 -19.82 5.71
N SER A 226 -11.28 -18.51 5.48
CA SER A 226 -10.40 -17.53 6.13
C SER A 226 -11.12 -16.22 6.39
N THR A 227 -10.70 -15.53 7.45
CA THR A 227 -11.00 -14.12 7.70
C THR A 227 -9.77 -13.29 7.39
N SER A 228 -9.95 -12.00 7.07
CA SER A 228 -8.85 -11.08 6.82
C SER A 228 -8.93 -9.83 7.67
N PHE A 229 -7.80 -9.16 7.83
CA PHE A 229 -7.69 -7.85 8.48
C PHE A 229 -6.67 -6.98 7.75
N GLU A 230 -7.10 -5.77 7.42
CA GLU A 230 -6.21 -4.69 6.99
C GLU A 230 -6.50 -3.45 7.84
N PRO A 231 -5.49 -2.80 8.44
CA PRO A 231 -5.65 -1.53 9.11
C PRO A 231 -6.13 -0.48 8.12
N ASN A 232 -7.13 0.31 8.51
CA ASN A 232 -7.60 1.40 7.66
C ASN A 232 -6.63 2.58 7.74
N LEU A 233 -5.89 2.80 6.67
CA LEU A 233 -4.94 3.92 6.55
C LEU A 233 -5.60 5.20 6.02
N GLN A 234 -6.88 5.16 5.67
CA GLN A 234 -7.62 6.34 5.21
C GLN A 234 -8.14 7.14 6.39
N THR A 235 -7.69 8.36 6.52
CA THR A 235 -8.24 9.33 7.47
C THR A 235 -9.38 10.10 6.81
N ASN A 236 -10.53 10.21 7.50
CA ASN A 236 -11.58 11.14 7.09
C ASN A 236 -11.09 12.57 7.30
N ARG A 237 -10.95 13.34 6.22
CA ARG A 237 -10.54 14.73 6.26
C ARG A 237 -11.65 15.70 6.70
N ALA A 238 -12.88 15.23 6.88
CA ALA A 238 -13.98 16.08 7.33
C ALA A 238 -13.93 16.23 8.86
N PRO A 239 -13.93 17.44 9.41
CA PRO A 239 -13.96 17.66 10.86
C PRO A 239 -15.18 16.98 11.50
N GLY A 240 -14.95 16.15 12.51
CA GLY A 240 -16.01 15.49 13.27
C GLY A 240 -16.52 14.17 12.68
N VAL A 241 -15.94 13.65 11.62
CA VAL A 241 -16.30 12.34 11.06
C VAL A 241 -15.26 11.32 11.52
N ALA A 242 -15.73 10.24 12.17
CA ALA A 242 -14.86 9.16 12.59
C ALA A 242 -14.23 8.45 11.35
N PRO A 243 -13.00 7.95 11.46
CA PRO A 243 -12.39 7.13 10.41
C PRO A 243 -13.28 5.94 10.05
N PHE A 244 -13.27 5.54 8.78
CA PHE A 244 -13.98 4.32 8.37
C PHE A 244 -13.37 3.12 9.11
N ARG A 245 -14.23 2.28 9.68
CA ARG A 245 -13.87 1.02 10.32
C ARG A 245 -13.94 -0.13 9.33
#